data_2b4e79fb18ae820ba847a09a7317e0ff
#
_entry.id   2b4e79fb18ae820ba847a09a7317e0ff
#
_cell.length_a   1.000
_cell.length_b   1.000
_cell.length_c   1.000
_cell.angle_alpha   90.00
_cell.angle_beta   90.00
_cell.angle_gamma   90.00
#
_symmetry.space_group_name_H-M   'P 1'
#
loop_
_entity.id
_entity.type
_entity.pdbx_description
1 polymer ?
#
loop_
_entity_poly.entity_id
_entity_poly.type
_entity_poly.pdbx_seq_one_letter_code
_entity_poly.pdbx_strand_id
1 'polypeptide(L)'
;MVRYCLALMLCLVGGSVQAAIPPLYQDVATRHHIPASVLYALALGESKTKLQSGAVRPWPWTLNVKGKPYYYASFDQACQALQGFLSRTQMVDIGLTQHNWRWQKDHFKAPCDAFDPWLNLNHAAMLLSEGKRKHGNWVKAAGYFHRPAGGAPARRYEATFARHLKQWSVPSS
;
A
#
# COMPACT_ATOMS: atom_id res chain seq x y z
N MET A 1 -47.34 44.50 20.62
CA MET A 1 -47.23 43.12 20.09
C MET A 1 -45.78 42.91 19.61
N VAL A 2 -44.97 42.24 20.41
CA VAL A 2 -43.56 41.98 20.09
C VAL A 2 -43.49 40.58 19.49
N ARG A 3 -43.05 40.47 18.20
CA ARG A 3 -42.85 39.19 17.48
C ARG A 3 -41.43 38.70 17.71
N TYR A 4 -41.26 37.65 18.48
CA TYR A 4 -40.00 36.93 18.62
C TYR A 4 -39.76 36.03 17.40
N CYS A 5 -38.80 36.36 16.53
CA CYS A 5 -38.28 35.45 15.51
C CYS A 5 -37.30 34.48 16.15
N LEU A 6 -37.70 33.23 16.31
CA LEU A 6 -36.82 32.16 16.72
C LEU A 6 -35.95 31.74 15.47
N ALA A 7 -34.68 32.12 15.44
CA ALA A 7 -33.75 31.65 14.44
C ALA A 7 -33.29 30.25 14.82
N LEU A 8 -33.74 29.26 14.05
CA LEU A 8 -33.28 27.84 14.15
C LEU A 8 -31.87 27.74 13.58
N MET A 9 -30.86 27.65 14.45
CA MET A 9 -29.47 27.45 14.03
C MET A 9 -29.25 25.96 13.71
N LEU A 10 -29.26 25.61 12.42
CA LEU A 10 -28.99 24.28 11.94
C LEU A 10 -27.47 24.04 12.03
N CYS A 11 -27.00 23.33 13.08
CA CYS A 11 -25.63 22.88 13.17
C CYS A 11 -25.40 21.75 12.15
N LEU A 12 -24.80 22.07 11.01
CA LEU A 12 -24.26 21.07 10.07
C LEU A 12 -23.07 20.39 10.73
N VAL A 13 -23.28 19.22 11.31
CA VAL A 13 -22.20 18.32 11.74
C VAL A 13 -21.55 17.79 10.48
N GLY A 14 -20.50 18.45 10.00
CA GLY A 14 -19.65 17.99 8.93
C GLY A 14 -18.87 16.77 9.38
N GLY A 15 -19.46 15.57 9.28
CA GLY A 15 -18.74 14.32 9.45
C GLY A 15 -17.68 14.19 8.36
N SER A 16 -16.41 14.15 8.71
CA SER A 16 -15.32 13.82 7.79
C SER A 16 -15.56 12.40 7.28
N VAL A 17 -16.04 12.26 6.02
CA VAL A 17 -16.10 10.95 5.38
C VAL A 17 -14.67 10.47 5.18
N GLN A 18 -14.22 9.59 6.03
CA GLN A 18 -12.94 8.90 5.84
C GLN A 18 -13.06 8.07 4.55
N ALA A 19 -12.14 8.28 3.62
CA ALA A 19 -12.13 7.54 2.36
C ALA A 19 -12.01 6.04 2.64
N ALA A 20 -12.91 5.24 2.07
CA ALA A 20 -12.90 3.79 2.25
C ALA A 20 -11.67 3.14 1.60
N ILE A 21 -11.22 2.03 2.18
CA ILE A 21 -10.21 1.17 1.56
C ILE A 21 -10.80 0.58 0.29
N PRO A 22 -10.11 0.64 -0.87
CA PRO A 22 -10.65 0.15 -2.13
C PRO A 22 -11.02 -1.35 -2.09
N PRO A 23 -12.10 -1.77 -2.80
CA PRO A 23 -12.60 -3.16 -2.75
C PRO A 23 -11.54 -4.22 -3.01
N LEU A 24 -10.66 -4.01 -3.99
CA LEU A 24 -9.58 -4.95 -4.30
C LEU A 24 -8.72 -5.33 -3.08
N TYR A 25 -8.41 -4.36 -2.21
CA TYR A 25 -7.66 -4.63 -0.97
C TYR A 25 -8.48 -5.45 0.02
N GLN A 26 -9.79 -5.21 0.07
CA GLN A 26 -10.69 -5.97 0.94
C GLN A 26 -10.82 -7.42 0.48
N ASP A 27 -10.96 -7.65 -0.84
CA ASP A 27 -11.08 -8.98 -1.42
C ASP A 27 -9.82 -9.82 -1.20
N VAL A 28 -8.64 -9.24 -1.49
CA VAL A 28 -7.36 -9.91 -1.24
C VAL A 28 -7.15 -10.18 0.24
N ALA A 29 -7.42 -9.19 1.09
CA ALA A 29 -7.26 -9.31 2.54
C ALA A 29 -8.14 -10.44 3.11
N THR A 30 -9.41 -10.52 2.67
CA THR A 30 -10.35 -11.59 3.06
C THR A 30 -9.81 -12.96 2.67
N ARG A 31 -9.30 -13.13 1.45
CA ARG A 31 -8.73 -14.40 0.97
C ARG A 31 -7.54 -14.88 1.82
N HIS A 32 -6.74 -13.95 2.31
CA HIS A 32 -5.54 -14.27 3.12
C HIS A 32 -5.76 -14.16 4.63
N HIS A 33 -7.00 -13.92 5.09
CA HIS A 33 -7.37 -13.75 6.50
C HIS A 33 -6.54 -12.68 7.22
N ILE A 34 -6.28 -11.56 6.52
CA ILE A 34 -5.59 -10.40 7.08
C ILE A 34 -6.51 -9.17 7.11
N PRO A 35 -6.32 -8.21 8.02
CA PRO A 35 -7.10 -6.98 7.96
C PRO A 35 -6.79 -6.16 6.69
N ALA A 36 -7.83 -5.68 6.00
CA ALA A 36 -7.64 -4.85 4.79
C ALA A 36 -6.81 -3.59 5.05
N SER A 37 -6.94 -3.01 6.26
CA SER A 37 -6.12 -1.88 6.73
C SER A 37 -4.62 -2.19 6.76
N VAL A 38 -4.24 -3.42 7.07
CA VAL A 38 -2.83 -3.87 7.07
C VAL A 38 -2.27 -3.88 5.65
N LEU A 39 -3.00 -4.48 4.70
CA LEU A 39 -2.56 -4.54 3.30
C LEU A 39 -2.51 -3.14 2.66
N TYR A 40 -3.51 -2.31 2.95
CA TYR A 40 -3.56 -0.95 2.42
C TYR A 40 -2.48 -0.04 3.02
N ALA A 41 -2.20 -0.16 4.33
CA ALA A 41 -1.12 0.56 5.00
C ALA A 41 0.25 0.18 4.44
N LEU A 42 0.46 -1.10 4.10
CA LEU A 42 1.68 -1.56 3.41
C LEU A 42 1.82 -0.85 2.07
N ALA A 43 0.82 -0.93 1.19
CA ALA A 43 0.86 -0.32 -0.14
C ALA A 43 1.07 1.21 -0.08
N LEU A 44 0.47 1.90 0.91
CA LEU A 44 0.76 3.31 1.17
C LEU A 44 2.22 3.56 1.57
N GLY A 45 2.82 2.66 2.34
CA GLY A 45 4.24 2.75 2.70
C GLY A 45 5.16 2.63 1.50
N GLU A 46 4.79 1.79 0.52
CA GLU A 46 5.63 1.39 -0.60
C GLU A 46 5.50 2.27 -1.85
N SER A 47 4.27 2.63 -2.24
CA SER A 47 4.02 3.24 -3.57
C SER A 47 3.11 4.46 -3.55
N LYS A 48 2.90 5.10 -2.37
CA LYS A 48 2.02 6.27 -2.31
C LYS A 48 2.45 7.40 -3.23
N THR A 49 1.46 7.99 -3.89
CA THR A 49 1.64 9.23 -4.65
C THR A 49 0.50 10.20 -4.36
N LYS A 50 0.73 11.49 -4.55
CA LYS A 50 -0.30 12.52 -4.47
C LYS A 50 -0.90 12.70 -5.87
N LEU A 51 -2.20 12.41 -5.98
CA LEU A 51 -2.95 12.60 -7.20
C LEU A 51 -3.26 14.09 -7.46
N GLN A 52 -3.65 14.44 -8.67
CA GLN A 52 -4.07 15.81 -9.03
C GLN A 52 -5.24 16.32 -8.16
N SER A 53 -6.14 15.42 -7.72
CA SER A 53 -7.21 15.70 -6.76
C SER A 53 -6.74 16.06 -5.35
N GLY A 54 -5.45 15.98 -5.08
CA GLY A 54 -4.86 16.12 -3.74
C GLY A 54 -4.89 14.84 -2.90
N ALA A 55 -5.63 13.81 -3.29
CA ALA A 55 -5.70 12.55 -2.57
C ALA A 55 -4.35 11.80 -2.65
N VAL A 56 -3.94 11.17 -1.53
CA VAL A 56 -2.78 10.29 -1.48
C VAL A 56 -3.24 8.85 -1.59
N ARG A 57 -2.70 8.12 -2.56
CA ARG A 57 -3.06 6.72 -2.85
C ARG A 57 -1.82 5.90 -3.22
N PRO A 58 -1.81 4.56 -2.99
CA PRO A 58 -0.87 3.67 -3.64
C PRO A 58 -1.05 3.74 -5.17
N TRP A 59 0.07 3.72 -5.90
CA TRP A 59 0.04 3.80 -7.36
C TRP A 59 0.58 2.51 -7.99
N PRO A 60 -0.22 1.81 -8.81
CA PRO A 60 0.16 0.49 -9.30
C PRO A 60 1.35 0.53 -10.28
N TRP A 61 1.47 1.58 -11.09
CA TRP A 61 2.50 1.68 -12.12
C TRP A 61 3.73 2.44 -11.62
N THR A 62 4.30 1.90 -10.53
CA THR A 62 5.46 2.47 -9.83
C THR A 62 6.63 1.52 -9.92
N LEU A 63 7.81 2.04 -10.22
CA LEU A 63 9.09 1.34 -10.12
C LEU A 63 10.01 2.06 -9.15
N ASN A 64 10.86 1.30 -8.47
CA ASN A 64 12.04 1.83 -7.81
C ASN A 64 13.27 1.10 -8.33
N VAL A 65 14.20 1.82 -8.92
CA VAL A 65 15.43 1.25 -9.50
C VAL A 65 16.62 1.74 -8.72
N LYS A 66 17.21 0.88 -7.90
CA LYS A 66 18.36 1.22 -7.05
C LYS A 66 18.13 2.47 -6.19
N GLY A 67 16.93 2.60 -5.60
CA GLY A 67 16.55 3.72 -4.73
C GLY A 67 15.96 4.94 -5.45
N LYS A 68 15.90 4.94 -6.79
CA LYS A 68 15.28 6.02 -7.57
C LYS A 68 13.85 5.65 -7.97
N PRO A 69 12.82 6.38 -7.52
CA PRO A 69 11.43 6.11 -7.87
C PRO A 69 11.06 6.64 -9.26
N TYR A 70 10.16 5.91 -9.94
CA TYR A 70 9.57 6.28 -11.22
C TYR A 70 8.07 5.98 -11.17
N TYR A 71 7.26 6.91 -11.69
CA TYR A 71 5.81 6.82 -11.75
C TYR A 71 5.35 6.96 -13.20
N TYR A 72 4.51 6.05 -13.66
CA TYR A 72 4.01 6.03 -15.03
C TYR A 72 2.51 6.26 -15.06
N ALA A 73 2.00 6.80 -16.16
CA ALA A 73 0.59 7.09 -16.30
C ALA A 73 -0.23 5.84 -16.65
N SER A 74 0.39 4.79 -17.22
CA SER A 74 -0.27 3.57 -17.65
C SER A 74 0.58 2.32 -17.42
N PHE A 75 -0.09 1.16 -17.44
CA PHE A 75 0.53 -0.15 -17.42
C PHE A 75 1.56 -0.32 -18.55
N ASP A 76 1.18 0.04 -19.79
CA ASP A 76 2.06 -0.16 -20.95
C ASP A 76 3.37 0.61 -20.82
N GLN A 77 3.29 1.89 -20.40
CA GLN A 77 4.49 2.69 -20.13
C GLN A 77 5.37 2.10 -19.04
N ALA A 78 4.75 1.64 -17.94
CA ALA A 78 5.48 1.02 -16.83
C ALA A 78 6.14 -0.29 -17.26
N CYS A 79 5.43 -1.14 -18.01
CA CYS A 79 5.94 -2.41 -18.50
C CYS A 79 7.10 -2.22 -19.48
N GLN A 80 6.97 -1.29 -20.44
CA GLN A 80 8.05 -0.96 -21.37
C GLN A 80 9.31 -0.47 -20.63
N ALA A 81 9.12 0.42 -19.64
CA ALA A 81 10.22 0.93 -18.83
C ALA A 81 10.87 -0.19 -17.99
N LEU A 82 10.06 -1.08 -17.41
CA LEU A 82 10.55 -2.24 -16.65
C LEU A 82 11.47 -3.10 -17.51
N GLN A 83 11.05 -3.47 -18.71
CA GLN A 83 11.87 -4.26 -19.66
C GLN A 83 13.21 -3.58 -19.93
N GLY A 84 13.20 -2.26 -20.17
CA GLY A 84 14.42 -1.45 -20.36
C GLY A 84 15.31 -1.41 -19.11
N PHE A 85 14.77 -1.47 -17.90
CA PHE A 85 15.58 -1.55 -16.68
C PHE A 85 16.14 -2.95 -16.45
N LEU A 86 15.33 -4.00 -16.68
CA LEU A 86 15.72 -5.38 -16.46
C LEU A 86 16.86 -5.85 -17.38
N SER A 87 17.05 -5.23 -18.54
CA SER A 87 18.23 -5.48 -19.39
C SER A 87 19.56 -5.03 -18.75
N ARG A 88 19.50 -4.21 -17.70
CA ARG A 88 20.68 -3.61 -17.04
C ARG A 88 20.82 -3.99 -15.56
N THR A 89 19.72 -4.31 -14.88
CA THR A 89 19.74 -4.66 -13.45
C THR A 89 18.48 -5.43 -13.07
N GLN A 90 18.61 -6.36 -12.13
CA GLN A 90 17.48 -7.03 -11.49
C GLN A 90 17.03 -6.33 -10.20
N MET A 91 17.75 -5.29 -9.74
CA MET A 91 17.40 -4.51 -8.54
C MET A 91 16.35 -3.47 -8.89
N VAL A 92 15.13 -3.96 -9.12
CA VAL A 92 13.94 -3.19 -9.49
C VAL A 92 12.80 -3.61 -8.58
N ASP A 93 12.21 -2.65 -7.86
CA ASP A 93 11.00 -2.86 -7.06
C ASP A 93 9.79 -2.46 -7.90
N ILE A 94 8.71 -3.27 -7.88
CA ILE A 94 7.62 -3.18 -8.86
C ILE A 94 6.27 -3.11 -8.16
N GLY A 95 5.43 -2.15 -8.60
CA GLY A 95 4.00 -2.12 -8.36
C GLY A 95 3.59 -1.59 -6.99
N LEU A 96 2.37 -1.90 -6.56
CA LEU A 96 1.72 -1.38 -5.35
C LEU A 96 2.51 -1.61 -4.07
N THR A 97 3.12 -2.78 -3.94
CA THR A 97 3.85 -3.21 -2.74
C THR A 97 5.34 -3.38 -2.99
N GLN A 98 5.85 -2.86 -4.11
CA GLN A 98 7.27 -2.75 -4.44
C GLN A 98 8.02 -4.09 -4.30
N HIS A 99 7.49 -5.14 -4.93
CA HIS A 99 8.18 -6.42 -4.97
C HIS A 99 9.51 -6.31 -5.73
N ASN A 100 10.61 -6.64 -5.06
CA ASN A 100 11.94 -6.63 -5.69
C ASN A 100 12.10 -7.80 -6.66
N TRP A 101 12.30 -7.50 -7.95
CA TRP A 101 12.38 -8.50 -9.01
C TRP A 101 13.44 -9.57 -8.79
N ARG A 102 14.60 -9.18 -8.29
CA ARG A 102 15.70 -10.11 -8.02
C ARG A 102 15.31 -11.28 -7.11
N TRP A 103 14.45 -11.00 -6.11
CA TRP A 103 14.12 -11.94 -5.05
C TRP A 103 12.73 -12.56 -5.20
N GLN A 104 11.84 -11.91 -5.98
CA GLN A 104 10.42 -12.28 -6.03
C GLN A 104 9.96 -12.73 -7.43
N LYS A 105 10.86 -12.75 -8.43
CA LYS A 105 10.52 -13.05 -9.83
C LYS A 105 9.81 -14.40 -10.03
N ASP A 106 10.16 -15.40 -9.23
CA ASP A 106 9.61 -16.76 -9.37
C ASP A 106 8.13 -16.86 -8.96
N HIS A 107 7.57 -15.79 -8.37
CA HIS A 107 6.14 -15.66 -8.03
C HIS A 107 5.29 -15.07 -9.17
N PHE A 108 5.91 -14.64 -10.25
CA PHE A 108 5.24 -14.03 -11.40
C PHE A 108 5.64 -14.77 -12.68
N LYS A 109 4.67 -14.99 -13.59
CA LYS A 109 4.93 -15.69 -14.87
C LYS A 109 5.79 -14.85 -15.82
N ALA A 110 5.59 -13.52 -15.78
CA ALA A 110 6.35 -12.56 -16.58
C ALA A 110 6.62 -11.29 -15.73
N PRO A 111 7.66 -10.50 -16.06
CA PRO A 111 8.00 -9.31 -15.29
C PRO A 111 6.84 -8.31 -15.14
N CYS A 112 6.07 -8.10 -16.20
CA CYS A 112 4.97 -7.13 -16.17
C CYS A 112 3.76 -7.60 -15.35
N ASP A 113 3.64 -8.90 -15.04
CA ASP A 113 2.59 -9.42 -14.14
C ASP A 113 2.75 -8.85 -12.71
N ALA A 114 3.96 -8.45 -12.32
CA ALA A 114 4.19 -7.81 -11.04
C ALA A 114 3.52 -6.42 -10.90
N PHE A 115 3.04 -5.83 -12.00
CA PHE A 115 2.19 -4.63 -11.96
C PHE A 115 0.70 -4.93 -11.83
N ASP A 116 0.28 -6.18 -12.12
CA ASP A 116 -1.12 -6.55 -11.92
C ASP A 116 -1.51 -6.36 -10.44
N PRO A 117 -2.48 -5.50 -10.13
CA PRO A 117 -2.80 -5.17 -8.74
C PRO A 117 -3.23 -6.39 -7.91
N TRP A 118 -3.96 -7.34 -8.53
CA TRP A 118 -4.39 -8.54 -7.85
C TRP A 118 -3.20 -9.44 -7.52
N LEU A 119 -2.33 -9.75 -8.49
CA LEU A 119 -1.16 -10.60 -8.28
C LEU A 119 -0.19 -9.99 -7.28
N ASN A 120 0.08 -8.69 -7.43
CA ASN A 120 0.98 -7.94 -6.54
C ASN A 120 0.49 -7.96 -5.08
N LEU A 121 -0.79 -7.66 -4.85
CA LEU A 121 -1.36 -7.64 -3.51
C LEU A 121 -1.51 -9.05 -2.91
N ASN A 122 -1.84 -10.08 -3.71
CA ASN A 122 -1.91 -11.45 -3.21
C ASN A 122 -0.56 -11.94 -2.70
N HIS A 123 0.51 -11.67 -3.44
CA HIS A 123 1.86 -12.04 -3.00
C HIS A 123 2.27 -11.28 -1.72
N ALA A 124 1.97 -9.99 -1.63
CA ALA A 124 2.22 -9.21 -0.42
C ALA A 124 1.44 -9.73 0.79
N ALA A 125 0.17 -10.09 0.60
CA ALA A 125 -0.68 -10.62 1.67
C ALA A 125 -0.15 -11.97 2.20
N MET A 126 0.35 -12.83 1.32
CA MET A 126 1.01 -14.08 1.69
C MET A 126 2.24 -13.83 2.56
N LEU A 127 3.13 -12.92 2.14
CA LEU A 127 4.34 -12.56 2.90
C LEU A 127 4.02 -11.89 4.25
N LEU A 128 2.98 -11.05 4.30
CA LEU A 128 2.50 -10.45 5.56
C LEU A 128 1.97 -11.51 6.52
N SER A 129 1.19 -12.49 6.03
CA SER A 129 0.67 -13.60 6.84
C SER A 129 1.80 -14.44 7.41
N GLU A 130 2.82 -14.75 6.61
CA GLU A 130 4.02 -15.44 7.06
C GLU A 130 4.75 -14.63 8.14
N GLY A 131 4.99 -13.34 7.88
CA GLY A 131 5.63 -12.43 8.82
C GLY A 131 4.87 -12.32 10.14
N LYS A 132 3.52 -12.25 10.11
CA LYS A 132 2.66 -12.23 11.30
C LYS A 132 2.80 -13.52 12.12
N ARG A 133 2.80 -14.69 11.46
CA ARG A 133 3.00 -16.00 12.12
C ARG A 133 4.37 -16.06 12.79
N LYS A 134 5.41 -15.54 12.14
CA LYS A 134 6.79 -15.57 12.63
C LYS A 134 7.08 -14.56 13.74
N HIS A 135 6.48 -13.36 13.68
CA HIS A 135 6.84 -12.24 14.54
C HIS A 135 5.72 -11.75 15.47
N GLY A 136 4.54 -12.37 15.42
CA GLY A 136 3.46 -12.17 16.38
C GLY A 136 2.55 -10.96 16.16
N ASN A 137 2.95 -9.94 15.39
CA ASN A 137 2.11 -8.77 15.11
C ASN A 137 2.35 -8.17 13.71
N TRP A 138 1.40 -7.35 13.24
CA TRP A 138 1.44 -6.80 11.87
C TRP A 138 2.55 -5.78 11.65
N VAL A 139 2.94 -5.02 12.66
CA VAL A 139 4.01 -4.03 12.53
C VAL A 139 5.35 -4.73 12.31
N LYS A 140 5.61 -5.80 13.06
CA LYS A 140 6.79 -6.64 12.87
C LYS A 140 6.75 -7.41 11.55
N ALA A 141 5.58 -7.87 11.12
CA ALA A 141 5.39 -8.51 9.82
C ALA A 141 5.76 -7.56 8.68
N ALA A 142 5.33 -6.29 8.75
CA ALA A 142 5.67 -5.28 7.76
C ALA A 142 7.18 -4.94 7.78
N GLY A 143 7.81 -4.89 8.95
CA GLY A 143 9.28 -4.75 9.06
C GLY A 143 10.02 -5.91 8.40
N TYR A 144 9.55 -7.14 8.62
CA TYR A 144 10.09 -8.35 7.99
C TYR A 144 9.87 -8.35 6.47
N PHE A 145 8.68 -7.96 5.98
CA PHE A 145 8.39 -7.78 4.56
C PHE A 145 9.40 -6.84 3.89
N HIS A 146 9.60 -5.67 4.47
CA HIS A 146 10.51 -4.66 3.93
C HIS A 146 11.98 -5.08 4.00
N ARG A 147 12.39 -5.75 5.08
CA ARG A 147 13.77 -6.22 5.29
C ARG A 147 13.80 -7.45 6.19
N PRO A 148 13.82 -8.66 5.62
CA PRO A 148 13.88 -9.90 6.40
C PRO A 148 15.10 -10.01 7.34
N ALA A 149 16.23 -9.39 6.97
CA ALA A 149 17.42 -9.33 7.81
C ALA A 149 17.27 -8.42 9.05
N GLY A 150 16.14 -7.68 9.18
CA GLY A 150 15.89 -6.81 10.33
C GLY A 150 16.81 -5.58 10.41
N GLY A 151 17.14 -5.17 11.63
CA GLY A 151 18.04 -4.06 11.90
C GLY A 151 17.36 -2.67 11.89
N ALA A 152 18.14 -1.60 11.87
CA ALA A 152 17.64 -0.23 11.92
C ALA A 152 16.73 0.15 10.75
N PRO A 153 16.96 -0.28 9.49
CA PRO A 153 16.05 0.01 8.40
C PRO A 153 14.66 -0.62 8.60
N ALA A 154 14.59 -1.89 9.05
CA ALA A 154 13.30 -2.54 9.37
C ALA A 154 12.55 -1.78 10.46
N ARG A 155 13.21 -1.37 11.56
CA ARG A 155 12.57 -0.58 12.62
C ARG A 155 12.06 0.78 12.15
N ARG A 156 12.77 1.48 11.27
CA ARG A 156 12.27 2.74 10.67
C ARG A 156 11.03 2.50 9.83
N TYR A 157 11.03 1.42 9.06
CA TYR A 157 9.86 1.03 8.26
C TYR A 157 8.66 0.66 9.15
N GLU A 158 8.87 -0.14 10.21
CA GLU A 158 7.84 -0.47 11.20
C GLU A 158 7.15 0.78 11.76
N ALA A 159 7.92 1.82 12.11
CA ALA A 159 7.35 3.08 12.62
C ALA A 159 6.52 3.82 11.55
N THR A 160 6.95 3.79 10.29
CA THR A 160 6.20 4.39 9.17
C THR A 160 4.91 3.60 8.89
N PHE A 161 5.01 2.29 8.83
CA PHE A 161 3.86 1.40 8.65
C PHE A 161 2.82 1.58 9.78
N ALA A 162 3.25 1.65 11.03
CA ALA A 162 2.36 1.83 12.17
C ALA A 162 1.55 3.14 12.08
N ARG A 163 2.14 4.23 11.57
CA ARG A 163 1.41 5.49 11.32
C ARG A 163 0.34 5.32 10.26
N HIS A 164 0.65 4.65 9.12
CA HIS A 164 -0.35 4.36 8.10
C HIS A 164 -1.44 3.44 8.62
N LEU A 165 -1.07 2.38 9.35
CA LEU A 165 -2.03 1.46 9.93
C LEU A 165 -3.01 2.17 10.87
N LYS A 166 -2.52 3.03 11.78
CA LYS A 166 -3.36 3.82 12.69
C LYS A 166 -4.38 4.69 11.94
N GLN A 167 -3.98 5.28 10.82
CA GLN A 167 -4.86 6.12 10.00
C GLN A 167 -6.03 5.33 9.38
N TRP A 168 -5.84 4.05 9.09
CA TRP A 168 -6.80 3.22 8.35
C TRP A 168 -7.44 2.11 9.19
N SER A 169 -7.05 1.96 10.44
CA SER A 169 -7.75 1.08 11.39
C SER A 169 -9.02 1.77 11.87
N VAL A 170 -10.15 1.07 11.79
CA VAL A 170 -11.38 1.52 12.40
C VAL A 170 -11.14 1.62 13.92
N PRO A 171 -11.51 2.72 14.60
CA PRO A 171 -11.48 2.74 16.04
C PRO A 171 -12.32 1.58 16.59
N SER A 172 -11.76 0.81 17.52
CA SER A 172 -12.54 -0.18 18.28
C SER A 172 -13.64 0.58 18.99
N SER A 173 -14.89 0.38 18.60
CA SER A 173 -16.08 0.86 19.31
C SER A 173 -16.19 0.18 20.68
#